data_728f3b3053f2093421ff3129c463ffe9
#
_entry.id   728f3b3053f2093421ff3129c463ffe9
#
_cell.length_a   1.000
_cell.length_b   1.000
_cell.length_c   1.000
_cell.angle_alpha   90.00
_cell.angle_beta   90.00
_cell.angle_gamma   90.00
#
_symmetry.space_group_name_H-M   'P 1'
#
loop_
_entity.id
_entity.type
_entity.pdbx_description
1 polymer ?
#
loop_
_entity_poly.entity_id
_entity_poly.type
_entity_poly.pdbx_seq_one_letter_code
_entity_poly.pdbx_strand_id
1 'polypeptide(L)'
;TMGTSGSETLSVAGSIFVGQTEAPLLVKPFIKGMTKSELMTIMVAGFATVAGGVMAIYVKMLGDLPNIAGHLMAASIMNAPAAIIVAKIMYPETEESETMDSLSINVETNAGNLVEAVGDGAVDGLKLAANIGAMLIAVVAIVAMLDGALGYAGTSLSEILGTALKPLAWTMGVPWNEAGTVGGLLGEKIVLTEL
;
A
#
# COMPACT_ATOMS: atom_id res chain seq x y z
N THR A 1 8.89 21.85 -8.81
CA THR A 1 8.74 21.10 -7.55
C THR A 1 7.32 20.58 -7.47
N MET A 2 7.14 19.37 -6.96
CA MET A 2 5.81 18.72 -6.88
C MET A 2 4.93 19.33 -5.79
N GLY A 3 5.41 20.30 -4.99
CA GLY A 3 4.67 20.89 -3.88
C GLY A 3 4.38 19.90 -2.75
N THR A 4 5.29 18.96 -2.54
CA THR A 4 5.18 17.93 -1.50
C THR A 4 5.96 18.34 -0.26
N SER A 5 5.46 17.99 0.90
CA SER A 5 6.15 18.19 2.18
C SER A 5 7.27 17.17 2.42
N GLY A 6 8.11 17.42 3.40
CA GLY A 6 9.20 16.53 3.76
C GLY A 6 8.70 15.17 4.27
N SER A 7 7.67 15.17 5.10
CA SER A 7 7.10 13.97 5.71
C SER A 7 6.41 13.07 4.68
N GLU A 8 5.58 13.63 3.78
CA GLU A 8 4.93 12.83 2.74
C GLU A 8 5.95 12.28 1.73
N THR A 9 6.95 13.08 1.34
CA THR A 9 7.99 12.64 0.43
C THR A 9 8.82 11.50 1.01
N LEU A 10 9.18 11.58 2.30
CA LEU A 10 9.91 10.52 2.99
C LEU A 10 9.10 9.22 3.06
N SER A 11 7.82 9.31 3.40
CA SER A 11 6.93 8.14 3.45
C SER A 11 6.76 7.50 2.08
N VAL A 12 6.52 8.29 1.03
CA VAL A 12 6.37 7.79 -0.35
C VAL A 12 7.67 7.17 -0.87
N ALA A 13 8.82 7.79 -0.62
CA ALA A 13 10.11 7.20 -0.98
C ALA A 13 10.39 5.90 -0.22
N GLY A 14 10.03 5.86 1.05
CA GLY A 14 10.13 4.67 1.88
C GLY A 14 9.27 3.52 1.36
N SER A 15 8.05 3.80 0.90
CA SER A 15 7.10 2.78 0.43
C SER A 15 7.57 2.01 -0.82
N ILE A 16 8.57 2.50 -1.54
CA ILE A 16 9.20 1.75 -2.65
C ILE A 16 9.91 0.49 -2.15
N PHE A 17 10.44 0.52 -0.93
CA PHE A 17 11.28 -0.54 -0.37
C PHE A 17 10.62 -1.28 0.79
N VAL A 18 9.95 -0.54 1.67
CA VAL A 18 9.24 -1.09 2.83
C VAL A 18 7.75 -1.16 2.57
N GLY A 19 7.03 -1.92 3.38
CA GLY A 19 5.60 -2.12 3.18
C GLY A 19 4.76 -0.87 3.44
N GLN A 20 3.51 -0.94 2.99
CA GLN A 20 2.52 0.12 3.17
C GLN A 20 2.19 0.44 4.63
N THR A 21 2.43 -0.50 5.53
CA THR A 21 2.25 -0.36 6.98
C THR A 21 3.50 0.16 7.67
N GLU A 22 4.68 -0.14 7.13
CA GLU A 22 5.97 0.25 7.68
C GLU A 22 6.40 1.65 7.24
N ALA A 23 6.10 2.05 5.99
CA ALA A 23 6.46 3.36 5.47
C ALA A 23 5.90 4.54 6.31
N PRO A 24 4.62 4.51 6.78
CA PRO A 24 4.11 5.53 7.70
C PRO A 24 4.83 5.57 9.05
N LEU A 25 5.47 4.48 9.51
CA LEU A 25 6.23 4.48 10.75
C LEU A 25 7.48 5.39 10.68
N LEU A 26 8.04 5.58 9.47
CA LEU A 26 9.16 6.51 9.26
C LEU A 26 8.78 7.95 9.59
N VAL A 27 7.51 8.29 9.47
CA VAL A 27 6.96 9.63 9.68
C VAL A 27 5.97 9.68 10.86
N LYS A 28 5.95 8.63 11.69
CA LYS A 28 5.05 8.49 12.85
C LYS A 28 4.97 9.74 13.74
N PRO A 29 6.08 10.44 14.07
CA PRO A 29 6.04 11.63 14.90
C PRO A 29 5.24 12.80 14.29
N PHE A 30 5.18 12.85 12.95
CA PHE A 30 4.57 13.97 12.20
C PHE A 30 3.10 13.72 11.86
N ILE A 31 2.60 12.48 11.97
CA ILE A 31 1.24 12.09 11.55
C ILE A 31 0.17 12.95 12.20
N LYS A 32 0.35 13.35 13.46
CA LYS A 32 -0.64 14.17 14.19
C LYS A 32 -0.80 15.58 13.64
N GLY A 33 0.28 16.15 13.08
CA GLY A 33 0.31 17.49 12.49
C GLY A 33 0.14 17.50 10.96
N MET A 34 -0.06 16.34 10.34
CA MET A 34 -0.23 16.23 8.89
C MET A 34 -1.58 16.76 8.42
N THR A 35 -1.56 17.42 7.26
CA THR A 35 -2.78 17.83 6.57
C THR A 35 -3.51 16.60 6.00
N LYS A 36 -4.77 16.78 5.65
CA LYS A 36 -5.55 15.72 5.00
C LYS A 36 -4.97 15.32 3.63
N SER A 37 -4.40 16.28 2.91
CA SER A 37 -3.73 16.04 1.64
C SER A 37 -2.47 15.19 1.80
N GLU A 38 -1.66 15.45 2.83
CA GLU A 38 -0.49 14.64 3.17
C GLU A 38 -0.87 13.20 3.56
N LEU A 39 -1.88 13.05 4.42
CA LEU A 39 -2.39 11.73 4.80
C LEU A 39 -2.92 10.96 3.59
N MET A 40 -3.65 11.64 2.68
CA MET A 40 -4.12 11.03 1.43
C MET A 40 -2.95 10.55 0.58
N THR A 41 -1.89 11.34 0.45
CA THR A 41 -0.69 10.98 -0.31
C THR A 41 -0.03 9.72 0.25
N ILE A 42 0.12 9.63 1.58
CA ILE A 42 0.69 8.44 2.25
C ILE A 42 -0.17 7.19 2.00
N MET A 43 -1.49 7.33 2.12
CA MET A 43 -2.42 6.21 1.89
C MET A 43 -2.37 5.73 0.44
N VAL A 44 -2.45 6.65 -0.54
CA VAL A 44 -2.41 6.30 -1.97
C VAL A 44 -1.06 5.67 -2.34
N ALA A 45 0.06 6.19 -1.82
CA ALA A 45 1.38 5.61 -2.05
C ALA A 45 1.49 4.20 -1.49
N GLY A 46 0.95 3.96 -0.29
CA GLY A 46 0.91 2.63 0.30
C GLY A 46 0.16 1.61 -0.56
N PHE A 47 -1.00 2.01 -1.13
CA PHE A 47 -1.75 1.14 -2.03
C PHE A 47 -1.13 0.95 -3.42
N ALA A 48 -0.29 1.88 -3.85
CA ALA A 48 0.29 1.88 -5.20
C ALA A 48 1.62 1.12 -5.30
N THR A 49 2.36 0.96 -4.21
CA THR A 49 3.68 0.33 -4.17
C THR A 49 3.63 -1.08 -3.60
N VAL A 50 4.62 -1.91 -3.94
CA VAL A 50 4.76 -3.27 -3.44
C VAL A 50 5.91 -3.33 -2.46
N ALA A 51 5.66 -3.84 -1.25
CA ALA A 51 6.70 -4.04 -0.24
C ALA A 51 7.84 -4.93 -0.76
N GLY A 52 9.09 -4.59 -0.46
CA GLY A 52 10.26 -5.35 -0.92
C GLY A 52 10.23 -6.83 -0.51
N GLY A 53 9.74 -7.16 0.68
CA GLY A 53 9.56 -8.53 1.13
C GLY A 53 8.54 -9.30 0.32
N VAL A 54 7.38 -8.69 0.03
CA VAL A 54 6.31 -9.27 -0.81
C VAL A 54 6.79 -9.37 -2.26
N MET A 55 7.52 -8.38 -2.76
CA MET A 55 8.13 -8.42 -4.09
C MET A 55 9.05 -9.65 -4.27
N ALA A 56 9.85 -10.00 -3.25
CA ALA A 56 10.69 -11.18 -3.29
C ALA A 56 9.87 -12.48 -3.40
N ILE A 57 8.72 -12.54 -2.73
CA ILE A 57 7.78 -13.67 -2.85
C ILE A 57 7.20 -13.73 -4.27
N TYR A 58 6.75 -12.61 -4.83
CA TYR A 58 6.22 -12.55 -6.19
C TYR A 58 7.25 -12.96 -7.24
N VAL A 59 8.50 -12.49 -7.10
CA VAL A 59 9.60 -12.91 -7.99
C VAL A 59 9.81 -14.42 -7.96
N LYS A 60 9.68 -15.04 -6.77
CA LYS A 60 9.79 -16.49 -6.64
C LYS A 60 8.59 -17.23 -7.25
N MET A 61 7.37 -16.73 -7.04
CA MET A 61 6.14 -17.35 -7.55
C MET A 61 6.00 -17.21 -9.08
N LEU A 62 6.46 -16.09 -9.63
CA LEU A 62 6.37 -15.76 -11.05
C LEU A 62 7.70 -15.99 -11.78
N GLY A 63 8.58 -16.83 -11.24
CA GLY A 63 9.94 -17.06 -11.74
C GLY A 63 10.01 -17.57 -13.18
N ASP A 64 8.94 -18.13 -13.72
CA ASP A 64 8.83 -18.57 -15.11
C ASP A 64 8.73 -17.41 -16.11
N LEU A 65 8.39 -16.20 -15.62
CA LEU A 65 8.29 -15.01 -16.46
C LEU A 65 9.66 -14.32 -16.57
N PRO A 66 10.11 -14.03 -17.81
CA PRO A 66 11.41 -13.42 -18.01
C PRO A 66 11.45 -12.01 -17.39
N ASN A 67 12.53 -11.74 -16.65
CA ASN A 67 12.81 -10.43 -16.03
C ASN A 67 11.72 -9.88 -15.09
N ILE A 68 10.93 -10.76 -14.46
CA ILE A 68 9.81 -10.35 -13.59
C ILE A 68 10.25 -9.41 -12.45
N ALA A 69 11.43 -9.64 -11.85
CA ALA A 69 11.97 -8.76 -10.81
C ALA A 69 12.18 -7.33 -11.31
N GLY A 70 12.70 -7.17 -12.53
CA GLY A 70 12.88 -5.85 -13.16
C GLY A 70 11.55 -5.16 -13.43
N HIS A 71 10.54 -5.89 -13.89
CA HIS A 71 9.19 -5.35 -14.13
C HIS A 71 8.51 -4.88 -12.84
N LEU A 72 8.56 -5.69 -11.78
CA LEU A 72 7.97 -5.34 -10.50
C LEU A 72 8.67 -4.13 -9.85
N MET A 73 10.01 -4.09 -9.91
CA MET A 73 10.76 -2.96 -9.37
C MET A 73 10.50 -1.68 -10.16
N ALA A 74 10.48 -1.74 -11.50
CA ALA A 74 10.17 -0.60 -12.34
C ALA A 74 8.74 -0.07 -12.04
N ALA A 75 7.77 -0.96 -11.91
CA ALA A 75 6.40 -0.60 -11.54
C ALA A 75 6.34 0.10 -10.18
N SER A 76 7.00 -0.44 -9.15
CA SER A 76 7.02 0.17 -7.81
C SER A 76 7.65 1.56 -7.82
N ILE A 77 8.77 1.75 -8.52
CA ILE A 77 9.43 3.05 -8.64
C ILE A 77 8.55 4.07 -9.39
N MET A 78 7.90 3.65 -10.48
CA MET A 78 7.02 4.52 -11.26
C MET A 78 5.74 4.89 -10.50
N ASN A 79 5.24 3.98 -9.69
CA ASN A 79 4.02 4.19 -8.90
C ASN A 79 4.19 5.26 -7.82
N ALA A 80 5.38 5.43 -7.26
CA ALA A 80 5.62 6.42 -6.21
C ALA A 80 5.29 7.87 -6.66
N PRO A 81 5.86 8.43 -7.74
CA PRO A 81 5.47 9.74 -8.24
C PRO A 81 4.03 9.79 -8.77
N ALA A 82 3.54 8.69 -9.38
CA ALA A 82 2.17 8.62 -9.85
C ALA A 82 1.17 8.71 -8.69
N ALA A 83 1.45 8.06 -7.57
CA ALA A 83 0.64 8.13 -6.36
C ALA A 83 0.52 9.56 -5.81
N ILE A 84 1.63 10.31 -5.78
CA ILE A 84 1.62 11.72 -5.38
C ILE A 84 0.69 12.54 -6.30
N ILE A 85 0.84 12.38 -7.61
CA ILE A 85 0.02 13.11 -8.59
C ILE A 85 -1.47 12.80 -8.39
N VAL A 86 -1.82 11.52 -8.31
CA VAL A 86 -3.21 11.08 -8.12
C VAL A 86 -3.76 11.59 -6.79
N ALA A 87 -3.01 11.45 -5.70
CA ALA A 87 -3.43 11.94 -4.39
C ALA A 87 -3.71 13.44 -4.37
N LYS A 88 -2.82 14.25 -4.99
CA LYS A 88 -2.98 15.72 -5.07
C LYS A 88 -4.12 16.14 -6.01
N ILE A 89 -4.47 15.33 -7.01
CA ILE A 89 -5.67 15.54 -7.83
C ILE A 89 -6.93 15.22 -7.03
N MET A 90 -6.94 14.13 -6.28
CA MET A 90 -8.08 13.71 -5.47
C MET A 90 -8.33 14.64 -4.28
N TYR A 91 -7.26 15.05 -3.61
CA TYR A 91 -7.31 15.93 -2.45
C TYR A 91 -6.17 16.97 -2.52
N PRO A 92 -6.41 18.11 -3.18
CA PRO A 92 -5.42 19.18 -3.31
C PRO A 92 -4.99 19.72 -1.95
N GLU A 93 -3.73 20.14 -1.84
CA GLU A 93 -3.23 20.80 -0.63
C GLU A 93 -3.80 22.21 -0.53
N THR A 94 -4.52 22.47 0.53
CA THR A 94 -5.12 23.78 0.82
C THR A 94 -4.73 24.30 2.20
N GLU A 95 -4.00 23.50 2.98
CA GLU A 95 -3.56 23.79 4.33
C GLU A 95 -2.03 23.99 4.35
N GLU A 96 -1.51 24.66 5.38
CA GLU A 96 -0.06 24.79 5.56
C GLU A 96 0.48 23.57 6.30
N SER A 97 1.38 22.82 5.65
CA SER A 97 2.02 21.66 6.25
C SER A 97 3.14 22.10 7.20
N GLU A 98 3.18 21.52 8.39
CA GLU A 98 4.25 21.76 9.37
C GLU A 98 5.64 21.36 8.86
N THR A 99 5.70 20.46 7.85
CA THR A 99 6.96 19.93 7.29
C THR A 99 7.33 20.49 5.92
N MET A 100 6.61 21.55 5.45
CA MET A 100 6.86 22.13 4.13
C MET A 100 8.16 22.97 4.09
N ASP A 101 8.40 23.80 5.11
CA ASP A 101 9.45 24.81 5.08
C ASP A 101 10.54 24.63 6.13
N SER A 102 10.38 23.75 7.11
CA SER A 102 11.37 23.56 8.17
C SER A 102 11.70 22.11 8.44
N LEU A 103 12.98 21.78 8.30
CA LEU A 103 13.57 20.51 8.77
C LEU A 103 13.87 20.52 10.28
N SER A 104 13.59 21.62 10.99
CA SER A 104 13.86 21.76 12.42
C SER A 104 12.65 21.35 13.27
N ILE A 105 12.21 20.11 13.10
CA ILE A 105 11.15 19.56 13.93
C ILE A 105 11.82 18.89 15.13
N ASN A 106 11.46 19.37 16.32
CA ASN A 106 11.87 18.74 17.57
C ASN A 106 11.07 17.44 17.70
N VAL A 107 11.63 16.34 17.21
CA VAL A 107 11.06 15.01 17.43
C VAL A 107 11.32 14.64 18.89
N GLU A 108 10.29 14.68 19.72
CA GLU A 108 10.36 14.10 21.06
C GLU A 108 10.56 12.58 20.93
N THR A 109 11.82 12.15 21.04
CA THR A 109 12.16 10.73 21.11
C THR A 109 12.12 10.30 22.57
N ASN A 110 11.33 9.29 22.89
CA ASN A 110 11.33 8.67 24.21
C ASN A 110 12.58 7.82 24.49
N ALA A 111 13.37 7.52 23.44
CA ALA A 111 14.56 6.71 23.55
C ALA A 111 15.76 7.56 24.00
N GLY A 112 16.36 7.22 25.14
CA GLY A 112 17.54 7.88 25.68
C GLY A 112 18.86 7.55 24.95
N ASN A 113 18.88 6.48 24.15
CA ASN A 113 20.04 6.06 23.37
C ASN A 113 19.65 5.16 22.18
N LEU A 114 20.62 4.93 21.30
CA LEU A 114 20.41 4.14 20.06
C LEU A 114 19.95 2.69 20.34
N VAL A 115 20.44 2.06 21.39
CA VAL A 115 20.09 0.66 21.73
C VAL A 115 18.64 0.58 22.18
N GLU A 116 18.20 1.54 22.98
CA GLU A 116 16.82 1.67 23.42
C GLU A 116 15.88 1.91 22.23
N ALA A 117 16.25 2.82 21.31
CA ALA A 117 15.49 3.07 20.09
C ALA A 117 15.34 1.81 19.21
N VAL A 118 16.38 1.00 19.09
CA VAL A 118 16.35 -0.27 18.36
C VAL A 118 15.45 -1.28 19.08
N GLY A 119 15.52 -1.34 20.41
CA GLY A 119 14.67 -2.21 21.22
C GLY A 119 13.18 -1.86 21.08
N ASP A 120 12.83 -0.58 21.21
CA ASP A 120 11.46 -0.09 21.05
C ASP A 120 10.93 -0.33 19.63
N GLY A 121 11.75 -0.06 18.62
CA GLY A 121 11.42 -0.33 17.23
C GLY A 121 11.16 -1.83 16.95
N ALA A 122 11.96 -2.72 17.54
CA ALA A 122 11.75 -4.16 17.42
C ALA A 122 10.43 -4.63 18.08
N VAL A 123 10.10 -4.08 19.25
CA VAL A 123 8.82 -4.37 19.94
C VAL A 123 7.63 -3.84 19.15
N ASP A 124 7.70 -2.62 18.63
CA ASP A 124 6.65 -2.03 17.80
C ASP A 124 6.47 -2.83 16.50
N GLY A 125 7.55 -3.23 15.85
CA GLY A 125 7.53 -4.09 14.66
C GLY A 125 6.89 -5.46 14.92
N LEU A 126 7.20 -6.10 16.04
CA LEU A 126 6.61 -7.39 16.41
C LEU A 126 5.10 -7.26 16.67
N LYS A 127 4.67 -6.22 17.39
CA LYS A 127 3.24 -5.95 17.62
C LYS A 127 2.51 -5.71 16.30
N LEU A 128 3.11 -4.92 15.39
CA LEU A 128 2.55 -4.66 14.07
C LEU A 128 2.41 -5.95 13.27
N ALA A 129 3.44 -6.77 13.20
CA ALA A 129 3.41 -8.05 12.49
C ALA A 129 2.34 -9.00 13.05
N ALA A 130 2.21 -9.09 14.38
CA ALA A 130 1.18 -9.91 15.01
C ALA A 130 -0.24 -9.40 14.69
N ASN A 131 -0.46 -8.08 14.73
CA ASN A 131 -1.75 -7.47 14.40
C ASN A 131 -2.12 -7.71 12.93
N ILE A 132 -1.17 -7.51 12.00
CA ILE A 132 -1.39 -7.78 10.57
C ILE A 132 -1.70 -9.26 10.35
N GLY A 133 -0.93 -10.17 10.95
CA GLY A 133 -1.19 -11.61 10.85
C GLY A 133 -2.58 -11.99 11.34
N ALA A 134 -3.01 -11.45 12.48
CA ALA A 134 -4.36 -11.69 13.01
C ALA A 134 -5.46 -11.14 12.08
N MET A 135 -5.28 -9.94 11.53
CA MET A 135 -6.21 -9.35 10.58
C MET A 135 -6.31 -10.17 9.28
N LEU A 136 -5.17 -10.61 8.75
CA LEU A 136 -5.13 -11.45 7.54
C LEU A 136 -5.89 -12.76 7.75
N ILE A 137 -5.66 -13.45 8.86
CA ILE A 137 -6.38 -14.69 9.20
C ILE A 137 -7.89 -14.42 9.24
N ALA A 138 -8.32 -13.35 9.90
CA ALA A 138 -9.74 -13.00 10.02
C ALA A 138 -10.37 -12.68 8.66
N VAL A 139 -9.70 -11.87 7.83
CA VAL A 139 -10.22 -11.48 6.50
C VAL A 139 -10.27 -12.69 5.57
N VAL A 140 -9.21 -13.49 5.51
CA VAL A 140 -9.19 -14.72 4.69
C VAL A 140 -10.28 -15.70 5.12
N ALA A 141 -10.53 -15.86 6.43
CA ALA A 141 -11.60 -16.71 6.93
C ALA A 141 -12.99 -16.20 6.51
N ILE A 142 -13.23 -14.89 6.57
CA ILE A 142 -14.50 -14.27 6.13
C ILE A 142 -14.70 -14.50 4.63
N VAL A 143 -13.67 -14.28 3.81
CA VAL A 143 -13.75 -14.48 2.36
C VAL A 143 -13.99 -15.95 2.01
N ALA A 144 -13.29 -16.88 2.67
CA ALA A 144 -13.50 -18.31 2.49
C ALA A 144 -14.93 -18.72 2.87
N MET A 145 -15.49 -18.14 3.92
CA MET A 145 -16.88 -18.36 4.32
C MET A 145 -17.87 -17.83 3.25
N LEU A 146 -17.62 -16.64 2.71
CA LEU A 146 -18.44 -16.06 1.65
C LEU A 146 -18.35 -16.89 0.36
N ASP A 147 -17.15 -17.31 -0.06
CA ASP A 147 -16.96 -18.17 -1.22
C ASP A 147 -17.60 -19.54 -1.03
N GLY A 148 -17.54 -20.11 0.16
CA GLY A 148 -18.25 -21.33 0.50
C GLY A 148 -19.78 -21.16 0.34
N ALA A 149 -20.34 -20.04 0.80
CA ALA A 149 -21.76 -19.75 0.62
C ALA A 149 -22.16 -19.50 -0.83
N LEU A 150 -21.34 -18.74 -1.58
CA LEU A 150 -21.55 -18.45 -3.00
C LEU A 150 -21.39 -19.70 -3.87
N GLY A 151 -20.53 -20.65 -3.47
CA GLY A 151 -20.35 -21.92 -4.14
C GLY A 151 -21.64 -22.76 -4.24
N TYR A 152 -22.55 -22.66 -3.27
CA TYR A 152 -23.88 -23.28 -3.39
C TYR A 152 -24.75 -22.66 -4.51
N ALA A 153 -24.49 -21.40 -4.85
CA ALA A 153 -25.13 -20.72 -5.99
C ALA A 153 -24.37 -20.90 -7.32
N GLY A 154 -23.26 -21.64 -7.31
CA GLY A 154 -22.45 -21.90 -8.50
C GLY A 154 -21.59 -20.73 -8.96
N THR A 155 -21.26 -19.79 -8.05
CA THR A 155 -20.42 -18.62 -8.33
C THR A 155 -19.38 -18.40 -7.21
N SER A 156 -18.43 -17.52 -7.42
CA SER A 156 -17.43 -17.09 -6.46
C SER A 156 -17.38 -15.59 -6.29
N LEU A 157 -16.80 -15.12 -5.19
CA LEU A 157 -16.60 -13.69 -4.95
C LEU A 157 -15.74 -13.08 -6.06
N SER A 158 -14.71 -13.79 -6.51
CA SER A 158 -13.83 -13.37 -7.61
C SER A 158 -14.59 -13.20 -8.93
N GLU A 159 -15.53 -14.08 -9.27
CA GLU A 159 -16.36 -13.96 -10.47
C GLU A 159 -17.31 -12.76 -10.41
N ILE A 160 -17.92 -12.53 -9.25
CA ILE A 160 -18.82 -11.38 -9.05
C ILE A 160 -18.02 -10.08 -9.17
N LEU A 161 -16.90 -9.97 -8.47
CA LEU A 161 -16.03 -8.80 -8.51
C LEU A 161 -15.41 -8.63 -9.91
N GLY A 162 -15.02 -9.72 -10.56
CA GLY A 162 -14.52 -9.73 -11.93
C GLY A 162 -15.51 -9.14 -12.91
N THR A 163 -16.78 -9.49 -12.79
CA THR A 163 -17.84 -8.95 -13.63
C THR A 163 -18.11 -7.47 -13.33
N ALA A 164 -18.17 -7.10 -12.06
CA ALA A 164 -18.43 -5.72 -11.62
C ALA A 164 -17.27 -4.77 -12.00
N LEU A 165 -16.02 -5.21 -11.86
CA LEU A 165 -14.81 -4.42 -12.14
C LEU A 165 -14.29 -4.56 -13.57
N LYS A 166 -14.94 -5.37 -14.41
CA LYS A 166 -14.59 -5.53 -15.82
C LYS A 166 -14.52 -4.20 -16.60
N PRO A 167 -15.50 -3.28 -16.46
CA PRO A 167 -15.40 -1.97 -17.12
C PRO A 167 -14.20 -1.16 -16.66
N LEU A 168 -13.86 -1.23 -15.36
CA LEU A 168 -12.69 -0.56 -14.80
C LEU A 168 -11.41 -1.12 -15.38
N ALA A 169 -11.24 -2.44 -15.43
CA ALA A 169 -10.09 -3.09 -16.04
C ALA A 169 -9.93 -2.70 -17.52
N TRP A 170 -11.04 -2.60 -18.25
CA TRP A 170 -11.02 -2.14 -19.64
C TRP A 170 -10.54 -0.68 -19.76
N THR A 171 -10.97 0.22 -18.90
CA THR A 171 -10.48 1.62 -18.89
C THR A 171 -8.99 1.74 -18.57
N MET A 172 -8.42 0.73 -17.90
CA MET A 172 -6.98 0.62 -17.63
C MET A 172 -6.18 0.10 -18.85
N GLY A 173 -6.84 -0.19 -19.98
CA GLY A 173 -6.20 -0.63 -21.21
C GLY A 173 -6.20 -2.15 -21.40
N VAL A 174 -6.87 -2.91 -20.55
CA VAL A 174 -6.99 -4.38 -20.70
C VAL A 174 -8.00 -4.72 -21.80
N PRO A 175 -7.68 -5.64 -22.74
CA PRO A 175 -8.63 -6.10 -23.73
C PRO A 175 -9.91 -6.67 -23.09
N TRP A 176 -11.08 -6.40 -23.69
CA TRP A 176 -12.39 -6.76 -23.09
C TRP A 176 -12.56 -8.24 -22.78
N ASN A 177 -11.95 -9.12 -23.58
CA ASN A 177 -11.95 -10.58 -23.38
C ASN A 177 -11.19 -11.00 -22.10
N GLU A 178 -10.18 -10.24 -21.68
CA GLU A 178 -9.35 -10.50 -20.51
C GLU A 178 -9.75 -9.64 -19.30
N ALA A 179 -10.54 -8.60 -19.53
CA ALA A 179 -10.92 -7.61 -18.51
C ALA A 179 -11.68 -8.24 -17.32
N GLY A 180 -12.37 -9.36 -17.52
CA GLY A 180 -13.04 -10.08 -16.44
C GLY A 180 -12.05 -10.72 -15.46
N THR A 181 -10.99 -11.36 -15.99
CA THR A 181 -9.93 -11.97 -15.18
C THR A 181 -9.17 -10.91 -14.38
N VAL A 182 -8.76 -9.82 -15.05
CA VAL A 182 -8.07 -8.71 -14.40
C VAL A 182 -8.99 -8.00 -13.39
N GLY A 183 -10.27 -7.85 -13.71
CA GLY A 183 -11.28 -7.33 -12.78
C GLY A 183 -11.43 -8.19 -11.52
N GLY A 184 -11.36 -9.52 -11.65
CA GLY A 184 -11.34 -10.45 -10.52
C GLY A 184 -10.12 -10.23 -9.63
N LEU A 185 -8.92 -10.14 -10.21
CA LEU A 185 -7.68 -9.86 -9.48
C LEU A 185 -7.73 -8.49 -8.77
N LEU A 186 -8.28 -7.46 -9.42
CA LEU A 186 -8.51 -6.16 -8.78
C LEU A 186 -9.47 -6.27 -7.59
N GLY A 187 -10.54 -7.05 -7.74
CA GLY A 187 -11.49 -7.31 -6.68
C GLY A 187 -10.86 -8.03 -5.49
N GLU A 188 -10.08 -9.07 -5.75
CA GLU A 188 -9.35 -9.81 -4.73
C GLU A 188 -8.35 -8.90 -4.00
N LYS A 189 -7.60 -8.06 -4.72
CA LYS A 189 -6.70 -7.08 -4.11
C LYS A 189 -7.42 -6.10 -3.19
N ILE A 190 -8.64 -5.66 -3.54
CA ILE A 190 -9.43 -4.72 -2.72
C ILE A 190 -9.94 -5.40 -1.45
N VAL A 191 -10.31 -6.68 -1.53
CA VAL A 191 -11.00 -7.41 -0.45
C VAL A 191 -10.00 -8.17 0.44
N LEU A 192 -9.01 -8.82 -0.16
CA LEU A 192 -8.11 -9.71 0.56
C LEU A 192 -6.84 -9.04 1.03
N THR A 193 -6.10 -8.42 0.20
CA THR A 193 -4.80 -7.77 0.37
C THR A 193 -3.88 -8.09 -0.82
N GLU A 194 -2.60 -7.79 -0.69
CA GLU A 194 -1.59 -8.00 -1.75
C GLU A 194 -1.14 -9.47 -1.93
N LEU A 195 -1.58 -10.41 -1.09
CA LEU A 195 -1.15 -11.81 -1.13
C LEU A 195 -2.12 -12.70 -1.89
#